data_8c1fb4b06396d50f0243d1ebe6dfe48b
#
_entry.id   8c1fb4b06396d50f0243d1ebe6dfe48b
#
_cell.length_a   1.000
_cell.length_b   1.000
_cell.length_c   1.000
_cell.angle_alpha   90.00
_cell.angle_beta   90.00
_cell.angle_gamma   90.00
#
_symmetry.space_group_name_H-M   'P 1'
#
loop_
_entity.id
_entity.type
_entity.pdbx_description
1 polymer ?
#
loop_
_entity_poly.entity_id
_entity_poly.type
_entity_poly.pdbx_seq_one_letter_code
_entity_poly.pdbx_strand_id
1 'polypeptide(L)'
;VMKKFKQGSFLVTLLTLLAVAVLARTSGVTTNPRQDEARNAQYRSFVEKVKTDPAAAYQIGKDFISKYPTPDDQFLQYIKKYVAGYEDRQQRIQCGQVLKDNKAEAFTVCKAVLARTPDDLSVLASLANTGLSLTGNDRKTYSGDAVSYARKAIQLINAGKTFEEGKPLPNKELTLASLNYIVGALSLETDPAEAAKALVAVARSDSDYKKVPQVYALLSDAYRRAEYDKLREELVNKCGTAEQQETPECKTLTAKVNDVTDRMIDALARAVAYAATSTDASAKTSSAKWKESLTNIYKFRKGSEDGLDAYIAGVTAKPLPQ
;
A
#
# COMPACT_ATOMS: atom_id res chain seq x y z
N VAL A 1 0.79 22.08 -12.16
CA VAL A 1 2.00 22.39 -12.96
C VAL A 1 2.53 21.09 -13.51
N MET A 2 2.19 20.81 -14.78
CA MET A 2 2.62 19.59 -15.47
C MET A 2 4.12 19.66 -15.80
N LYS A 3 4.94 18.88 -15.10
CA LYS A 3 6.33 18.65 -15.52
C LYS A 3 6.37 17.48 -16.52
N LYS A 4 6.86 17.79 -17.72
CA LYS A 4 7.13 16.86 -18.80
C LYS A 4 8.09 15.76 -18.33
N PHE A 5 7.68 14.51 -18.43
CA PHE A 5 8.55 13.33 -18.26
C PHE A 5 9.62 13.36 -19.36
N LYS A 6 10.87 13.54 -18.97
CA LYS A 6 12.02 13.29 -19.83
C LYS A 6 12.21 11.77 -19.93
N GLN A 7 12.07 11.26 -21.15
CA GLN A 7 12.49 9.90 -21.49
C GLN A 7 13.97 9.71 -21.15
N GLY A 8 14.24 8.82 -20.17
CA GLY A 8 15.59 8.37 -19.87
C GLY A 8 16.15 7.59 -21.04
N SER A 9 17.25 8.10 -21.59
CA SER A 9 18.01 7.53 -22.69
C SER A 9 18.64 6.21 -22.23
N PHE A 10 18.10 5.09 -22.66
CA PHE A 10 18.75 3.77 -22.54
C PHE A 10 19.93 3.72 -23.51
N LEU A 11 21.11 3.61 -22.96
CA LEU A 11 22.35 3.42 -23.70
C LEU A 11 22.28 2.06 -24.43
N VAL A 12 21.98 2.10 -25.74
CA VAL A 12 22.03 0.94 -26.61
C VAL A 12 23.50 0.71 -26.97
N THR A 13 24.10 -0.25 -26.30
CA THR A 13 25.40 -0.77 -26.71
C THR A 13 25.23 -1.47 -28.06
N LEU A 14 25.84 -0.87 -29.07
CA LEU A 14 25.87 -1.32 -30.47
C LEU A 14 26.71 -2.62 -30.54
N LEU A 15 26.06 -3.79 -30.55
CA LEU A 15 26.72 -5.05 -30.89
C LEU A 15 26.79 -5.15 -32.41
N THR A 16 27.95 -4.87 -32.98
CA THR A 16 28.31 -5.17 -34.34
C THR A 16 28.31 -6.70 -34.56
N LEU A 17 27.34 -7.18 -35.32
CA LEU A 17 27.26 -8.58 -35.73
C LEU A 17 28.38 -8.89 -36.75
N LEU A 18 29.46 -9.53 -36.28
CA LEU A 18 30.37 -10.27 -37.10
C LEU A 18 29.66 -11.58 -37.52
N ALA A 19 29.36 -11.69 -38.78
CA ALA A 19 28.93 -12.95 -39.39
C ALA A 19 30.09 -13.95 -39.43
N VAL A 20 30.18 -14.79 -38.39
CA VAL A 20 31.06 -15.97 -38.42
C VAL A 20 30.24 -17.16 -38.82
N ALA A 21 30.42 -17.60 -40.06
CA ALA A 21 29.94 -18.87 -40.53
C ALA A 21 30.76 -20.00 -39.89
N VAL A 22 30.28 -20.54 -38.76
CA VAL A 22 30.82 -21.76 -38.16
C VAL A 22 29.99 -22.92 -38.66
N LEU A 23 30.56 -23.68 -39.59
CA LEU A 23 30.10 -25.02 -39.97
C LEU A 23 30.35 -25.99 -38.82
N ALA A 24 29.41 -26.13 -37.91
CA ALA A 24 29.38 -27.20 -36.91
C ALA A 24 28.43 -28.29 -37.43
N ARG A 25 28.99 -29.38 -37.95
CA ARG A 25 28.28 -30.65 -38.14
C ARG A 25 27.94 -31.22 -36.76
N THR A 26 26.66 -31.21 -36.38
CA THR A 26 26.13 -32.04 -35.29
C THR A 26 24.86 -32.72 -35.78
N SER A 27 24.93 -34.03 -35.77
CA SER A 27 23.88 -35.07 -35.66
C SER A 27 22.41 -34.73 -35.97
N GLY A 28 21.94 -35.12 -37.16
CA GLY A 28 20.70 -35.88 -37.33
C GLY A 28 19.35 -35.23 -36.99
N VAL A 29 19.15 -33.94 -37.27
CA VAL A 29 17.79 -33.41 -37.47
C VAL A 29 17.73 -33.00 -38.95
N THR A 30 17.02 -33.75 -39.78
CA THR A 30 16.73 -33.35 -41.15
C THR A 30 15.77 -32.17 -41.16
N THR A 31 16.33 -30.95 -41.03
CA THR A 31 15.56 -29.73 -41.22
C THR A 31 15.19 -29.58 -42.70
N ASN A 32 13.93 -29.26 -42.96
CA ASN A 32 13.47 -28.99 -44.32
C ASN A 32 14.02 -27.61 -44.75
N PRO A 33 14.91 -27.49 -45.75
CA PRO A 33 15.54 -26.24 -46.17
C PRO A 33 14.55 -25.08 -46.40
N ARG A 34 13.35 -25.40 -46.92
CA ARG A 34 12.27 -24.40 -47.11
C ARG A 34 11.70 -23.91 -45.81
N GLN A 35 11.65 -24.75 -44.77
CA GLN A 35 11.16 -24.36 -43.46
C GLN A 35 12.16 -23.46 -42.75
N ASP A 36 13.46 -23.71 -42.91
CA ASP A 36 14.52 -22.86 -42.34
C ASP A 36 14.55 -21.49 -43.04
N GLU A 37 14.34 -21.44 -44.36
CA GLU A 37 14.25 -20.17 -45.09
C GLU A 37 13.04 -19.33 -44.63
N ALA A 38 11.86 -19.94 -44.53
CA ALA A 38 10.66 -19.27 -44.04
C ALA A 38 10.80 -18.77 -42.59
N ARG A 39 11.41 -19.58 -41.73
CA ARG A 39 11.74 -19.22 -40.36
C ARG A 39 12.67 -18.01 -40.29
N ASN A 40 13.74 -18.01 -41.08
CA ASN A 40 14.70 -16.92 -41.14
C ASN A 40 14.07 -15.63 -41.71
N ALA A 41 13.20 -15.74 -42.71
CA ALA A 41 12.47 -14.60 -43.27
C ALA A 41 11.55 -13.96 -42.20
N GLN A 42 10.82 -14.77 -41.45
CA GLN A 42 9.94 -14.27 -40.37
C GLN A 42 10.75 -13.63 -39.23
N TYR A 43 11.92 -14.19 -38.86
CA TYR A 43 12.83 -13.59 -37.91
C TYR A 43 13.33 -12.20 -38.37
N ARG A 44 13.74 -12.06 -39.63
CA ARG A 44 14.18 -10.76 -40.19
C ARG A 44 13.04 -9.74 -40.13
N SER A 45 11.83 -10.12 -40.53
CA SER A 45 10.66 -9.25 -40.43
C SER A 45 10.38 -8.82 -38.99
N PHE A 46 10.50 -9.74 -38.02
CA PHE A 46 10.39 -9.40 -36.61
C PHE A 46 11.43 -8.35 -36.20
N VAL A 47 12.72 -8.57 -36.50
CA VAL A 47 13.81 -7.65 -36.09
C VAL A 47 13.63 -6.26 -36.71
N GLU A 48 13.18 -6.17 -37.96
CA GLU A 48 12.87 -4.91 -38.63
C GLU A 48 11.77 -4.13 -37.88
N LYS A 49 10.73 -4.82 -37.41
CA LYS A 49 9.59 -4.21 -36.74
C LYS A 49 9.88 -3.85 -35.27
N VAL A 50 10.84 -4.48 -34.60
CA VAL A 50 11.15 -4.22 -33.19
C VAL A 50 11.33 -2.73 -32.88
N LYS A 51 11.96 -1.95 -33.77
CA LYS A 51 12.22 -0.52 -33.58
C LYS A 51 11.17 0.39 -34.21
N THR A 52 10.56 -0.05 -35.32
CA THR A 52 9.67 0.80 -36.13
C THR A 52 8.21 0.62 -35.78
N ASP A 53 7.79 -0.60 -35.37
CA ASP A 53 6.42 -0.95 -35.05
C ASP A 53 6.41 -2.07 -34.00
N PRO A 54 6.55 -1.70 -32.70
CA PRO A 54 6.58 -2.68 -31.61
C PRO A 54 5.35 -3.60 -31.53
N ALA A 55 4.17 -3.11 -31.94
CA ALA A 55 2.94 -3.90 -31.91
C ALA A 55 2.96 -4.97 -33.00
N ALA A 56 3.37 -4.61 -34.21
CA ALA A 56 3.56 -5.59 -35.28
C ALA A 56 4.66 -6.61 -34.94
N ALA A 57 5.78 -6.17 -34.37
CA ALA A 57 6.83 -7.07 -33.89
C ALA A 57 6.30 -8.08 -32.86
N TYR A 58 5.46 -7.64 -31.93
CA TYR A 58 4.82 -8.51 -30.94
C TYR A 58 3.98 -9.61 -31.61
N GLN A 59 3.15 -9.26 -32.59
CA GLN A 59 2.33 -10.23 -33.31
C GLN A 59 3.20 -11.23 -34.10
N ILE A 60 4.20 -10.73 -34.85
CA ILE A 60 5.15 -11.58 -35.60
C ILE A 60 5.89 -12.51 -34.62
N GLY A 61 6.29 -12.00 -33.44
CA GLY A 61 6.96 -12.78 -32.42
C GLY A 61 6.08 -13.91 -31.85
N LYS A 62 4.81 -13.66 -31.58
CA LYS A 62 3.84 -14.68 -31.15
C LYS A 62 3.66 -15.75 -32.19
N ASP A 63 3.47 -15.34 -33.44
CA ASP A 63 3.35 -16.27 -34.57
C ASP A 63 4.62 -17.11 -34.76
N PHE A 64 5.80 -16.51 -34.59
CA PHE A 64 7.07 -17.21 -34.67
C PHE A 64 7.19 -18.29 -33.58
N ILE A 65 6.88 -17.95 -32.31
CA ILE A 65 6.91 -18.90 -31.20
C ILE A 65 5.97 -20.08 -31.45
N SER A 66 4.80 -19.80 -31.98
CA SER A 66 3.79 -20.84 -32.28
C SER A 66 4.21 -21.75 -33.44
N LYS A 67 4.77 -21.20 -34.54
CA LYS A 67 5.12 -21.93 -35.73
C LYS A 67 6.45 -22.68 -35.62
N TYR A 68 7.40 -22.14 -34.87
CA TYR A 68 8.76 -22.65 -34.79
C TYR A 68 9.20 -22.85 -33.31
N PRO A 69 8.51 -23.75 -32.56
CA PRO A 69 8.82 -23.96 -31.15
C PRO A 69 10.18 -24.64 -30.93
N THR A 70 10.75 -25.22 -32.01
CA THR A 70 12.05 -25.88 -32.03
C THR A 70 12.82 -25.50 -33.29
N PRO A 71 14.17 -25.46 -33.26
CA PRO A 71 15.03 -25.59 -32.08
C PRO A 71 14.88 -24.37 -31.12
N ASP A 72 15.07 -24.59 -29.82
CA ASP A 72 15.08 -23.51 -28.80
C ASP A 72 16.46 -22.84 -28.82
N ASP A 73 16.74 -22.15 -29.93
CA ASP A 73 17.99 -21.42 -30.15
C ASP A 73 17.93 -19.96 -29.68
N GLN A 74 19.04 -19.26 -29.86
CA GLN A 74 19.16 -17.84 -29.47
C GLN A 74 18.09 -16.92 -30.11
N PHE A 75 17.62 -17.25 -31.34
CA PHE A 75 16.62 -16.44 -32.03
C PHE A 75 15.24 -16.61 -31.38
N LEU A 76 14.84 -17.85 -31.09
CA LEU A 76 13.58 -18.12 -30.41
C LEU A 76 13.58 -17.55 -28.99
N GLN A 77 14.70 -17.69 -28.25
CA GLN A 77 14.83 -17.12 -26.91
C GLN A 77 14.76 -15.59 -26.91
N TYR A 78 15.37 -14.92 -27.90
CA TYR A 78 15.28 -13.49 -28.08
C TYR A 78 13.84 -13.03 -28.32
N ILE A 79 13.12 -13.71 -29.20
CA ILE A 79 11.70 -13.43 -29.48
C ILE A 79 10.83 -13.66 -28.26
N LYS A 80 10.99 -14.79 -27.56
CA LYS A 80 10.27 -15.08 -26.30
C LYS A 80 10.46 -13.97 -25.28
N LYS A 81 11.70 -13.52 -25.08
CA LYS A 81 12.03 -12.41 -24.18
C LYS A 81 11.38 -11.10 -24.61
N TYR A 82 11.39 -10.79 -25.90
CA TYR A 82 10.75 -9.59 -26.42
C TYR A 82 9.24 -9.61 -26.21
N VAL A 83 8.57 -10.73 -26.57
CA VAL A 83 7.12 -10.91 -26.41
C VAL A 83 6.71 -10.75 -24.95
N ALA A 84 7.40 -11.45 -24.04
CA ALA A 84 7.15 -11.32 -22.61
C ALA A 84 7.36 -9.89 -22.08
N GLY A 85 8.41 -9.20 -22.54
CA GLY A 85 8.69 -7.83 -22.17
C GLY A 85 7.68 -6.82 -22.76
N TYR A 86 7.13 -7.10 -23.95
CA TYR A 86 6.06 -6.29 -24.52
C TYR A 86 4.76 -6.43 -23.72
N GLU A 87 4.37 -7.67 -23.39
CA GLU A 87 3.19 -7.95 -22.57
C GLU A 87 3.29 -7.30 -21.19
N ASP A 88 4.45 -7.40 -20.53
CA ASP A 88 4.67 -6.76 -19.23
C ASP A 88 4.48 -5.24 -19.33
N ARG A 89 5.04 -4.59 -20.36
CA ARG A 89 4.83 -3.14 -20.58
C ARG A 89 3.37 -2.80 -20.79
N GLN A 90 2.62 -3.56 -21.58
CA GLN A 90 1.19 -3.32 -21.81
C GLN A 90 0.38 -3.46 -20.52
N GLN A 91 0.65 -4.50 -19.73
CA GLN A 91 0.00 -4.69 -18.43
C GLN A 91 0.31 -3.55 -17.46
N ARG A 92 1.57 -3.08 -17.43
CA ARG A 92 1.94 -1.91 -16.60
C ARG A 92 1.25 -0.63 -17.05
N ILE A 93 1.11 -0.40 -18.36
CA ILE A 93 0.37 0.74 -18.90
C ILE A 93 -1.10 0.67 -18.49
N GLN A 94 -1.75 -0.48 -18.65
CA GLN A 94 -3.14 -0.69 -18.25
C GLN A 94 -3.33 -0.51 -16.75
N CYS A 95 -2.45 -1.11 -15.93
CA CYS A 95 -2.45 -0.92 -14.48
C CYS A 95 -2.31 0.57 -14.12
N GLY A 96 -1.36 1.29 -14.75
CA GLY A 96 -1.17 2.72 -14.52
C GLY A 96 -2.39 3.58 -14.93
N GLN A 97 -3.16 3.15 -15.91
CA GLN A 97 -4.39 3.84 -16.33
C GLN A 97 -5.51 3.69 -15.28
N VAL A 98 -5.80 2.45 -14.87
CA VAL A 98 -6.87 2.18 -13.88
C VAL A 98 -6.54 2.73 -12.48
N LEU A 99 -5.26 2.79 -12.12
CA LEU A 99 -4.81 3.39 -10.86
C LEU A 99 -5.06 4.91 -10.79
N LYS A 100 -5.07 5.61 -11.93
CA LYS A 100 -5.37 7.05 -11.95
C LYS A 100 -6.80 7.37 -11.51
N ASP A 101 -7.71 6.46 -11.77
CA ASP A 101 -9.13 6.63 -11.48
C ASP A 101 -9.50 6.12 -10.07
N ASN A 102 -8.56 5.55 -9.31
CA ASN A 102 -8.75 4.97 -7.97
C ASN A 102 -9.95 4.00 -7.91
N LYS A 103 -10.13 3.15 -8.94
CA LYS A 103 -11.25 2.22 -9.04
C LYS A 103 -10.89 0.82 -8.54
N ALA A 104 -11.89 0.09 -8.09
CA ALA A 104 -11.77 -1.32 -7.69
C ALA A 104 -11.15 -2.21 -8.78
N GLU A 105 -11.38 -1.89 -10.06
CA GLU A 105 -10.79 -2.57 -11.21
C GLU A 105 -9.25 -2.66 -11.15
N ALA A 106 -8.59 -1.67 -10.50
CA ALA A 106 -7.14 -1.68 -10.32
C ALA A 106 -6.65 -2.94 -9.59
N PHE A 107 -7.42 -3.48 -8.65
CA PHE A 107 -7.04 -4.70 -7.92
C PHE A 107 -6.99 -5.92 -8.84
N THR A 108 -7.84 -5.98 -9.87
CA THR A 108 -7.82 -7.07 -10.85
C THR A 108 -6.72 -6.88 -11.87
N VAL A 109 -6.64 -5.71 -12.50
CA VAL A 109 -5.69 -5.43 -13.59
C VAL A 109 -4.24 -5.42 -13.09
N CYS A 110 -3.96 -4.77 -11.96
CA CYS A 110 -2.59 -4.68 -11.44
C CYS A 110 -2.08 -5.97 -10.79
N LYS A 111 -2.97 -6.91 -10.44
CA LYS A 111 -2.59 -8.23 -9.92
C LYS A 111 -1.68 -8.99 -10.90
N ALA A 112 -1.89 -8.83 -12.21
CA ALA A 112 -1.04 -9.45 -13.23
C ALA A 112 0.40 -8.87 -13.22
N VAL A 113 0.56 -7.58 -12.91
CA VAL A 113 1.88 -6.95 -12.73
C VAL A 113 2.55 -7.50 -11.48
N LEU A 114 1.84 -7.59 -10.36
CA LEU A 114 2.37 -8.11 -9.10
C LEU A 114 2.67 -9.61 -9.16
N ALA A 115 1.98 -10.39 -9.99
CA ALA A 115 2.29 -11.80 -10.21
C ALA A 115 3.69 -12.00 -10.83
N ARG A 116 4.15 -11.06 -11.67
CA ARG A 116 5.48 -11.08 -12.29
C ARG A 116 6.54 -10.36 -11.45
N THR A 117 6.16 -9.30 -10.81
CA THR A 117 7.03 -8.45 -9.97
C THR A 117 6.36 -8.20 -8.62
N PRO A 118 6.38 -9.20 -7.70
CA PRO A 118 5.66 -9.13 -6.42
C PRO A 118 6.17 -8.03 -5.49
N ASP A 119 7.35 -7.50 -5.77
CA ASP A 119 8.01 -6.44 -5.00
C ASP A 119 8.00 -5.09 -5.74
N ASP A 120 7.06 -4.89 -6.67
CA ASP A 120 6.88 -3.58 -7.30
C ASP A 120 6.27 -2.59 -6.31
N LEU A 121 7.16 -1.83 -5.67
CA LEU A 121 6.79 -0.89 -4.60
C LEU A 121 5.77 0.15 -5.08
N SER A 122 5.91 0.62 -6.32
CA SER A 122 5.01 1.63 -6.90
C SER A 122 3.58 1.11 -7.04
N VAL A 123 3.43 -0.11 -7.55
CA VAL A 123 2.11 -0.74 -7.71
C VAL A 123 1.50 -1.09 -6.36
N LEU A 124 2.30 -1.64 -5.43
CA LEU A 124 1.85 -1.95 -4.07
C LEU A 124 1.32 -0.72 -3.33
N ALA A 125 2.09 0.38 -3.31
CA ALA A 125 1.70 1.61 -2.65
C ALA A 125 0.45 2.24 -3.32
N SER A 126 0.37 2.20 -4.64
CA SER A 126 -0.78 2.74 -5.38
C SER A 126 -2.06 1.94 -5.12
N LEU A 127 -2.00 0.60 -5.11
CA LEU A 127 -3.15 -0.24 -4.77
C LEU A 127 -3.61 -0.04 -3.32
N ALA A 128 -2.67 0.11 -2.38
CA ALA A 128 -2.99 0.43 -1.00
C ALA A 128 -3.78 1.75 -0.90
N ASN A 129 -3.34 2.81 -1.58
CA ASN A 129 -4.04 4.10 -1.65
C ASN A 129 -5.41 3.98 -2.33
N THR A 130 -5.50 3.21 -3.42
CA THR A 130 -6.79 2.94 -4.08
C THR A 130 -7.77 2.31 -3.11
N GLY A 131 -7.35 1.30 -2.33
CA GLY A 131 -8.21 0.65 -1.34
C GLY A 131 -8.73 1.61 -0.26
N LEU A 132 -7.91 2.58 0.15
CA LEU A 132 -8.33 3.62 1.10
C LEU A 132 -9.44 4.51 0.52
N SER A 133 -9.40 4.80 -0.78
CA SER A 133 -10.37 5.67 -1.47
C SER A 133 -11.68 4.96 -1.83
N LEU A 134 -11.73 3.63 -1.83
CA LEU A 134 -12.94 2.87 -2.10
C LEU A 134 -14.01 3.06 -1.01
N THR A 135 -15.28 2.90 -1.40
CA THR A 135 -16.43 3.01 -0.51
C THR A 135 -17.37 1.82 -0.68
N GLY A 136 -18.33 1.66 0.24
CA GLY A 136 -19.37 0.64 0.13
C GLY A 136 -18.81 -0.79 0.04
N ASN A 137 -19.35 -1.57 -0.89
CA ASN A 137 -19.00 -2.98 -1.09
C ASN A 137 -17.57 -3.15 -1.61
N ASP A 138 -17.09 -2.26 -2.48
CA ASP A 138 -15.72 -2.33 -3.00
C ASP A 138 -14.71 -2.17 -1.89
N ARG A 139 -14.93 -1.24 -0.95
CA ARG A 139 -14.08 -1.11 0.23
C ARG A 139 -14.05 -2.39 1.05
N LYS A 140 -15.20 -3.02 1.31
CA LYS A 140 -15.27 -4.29 2.04
C LYS A 140 -14.53 -5.41 1.33
N THR A 141 -14.64 -5.47 0.01
CA THR A 141 -14.03 -6.52 -0.81
C THR A 141 -12.50 -6.40 -0.83
N TYR A 142 -11.97 -5.18 -0.98
CA TYR A 142 -10.56 -4.96 -1.27
C TYR A 142 -9.74 -4.40 -0.09
N SER A 143 -10.36 -4.09 1.07
CA SER A 143 -9.62 -3.57 2.22
C SER A 143 -8.52 -4.52 2.70
N GLY A 144 -8.78 -5.82 2.74
CA GLY A 144 -7.79 -6.83 3.13
C GLY A 144 -6.57 -6.86 2.19
N ASP A 145 -6.81 -6.82 0.88
CA ASP A 145 -5.75 -6.76 -0.12
C ASP A 145 -4.96 -5.45 0.00
N ALA A 146 -5.65 -4.32 0.16
CA ALA A 146 -5.00 -3.01 0.33
C ALA A 146 -4.11 -2.95 1.57
N VAL A 147 -4.56 -3.50 2.70
CA VAL A 147 -3.76 -3.65 3.92
C VAL A 147 -2.53 -4.53 3.67
N SER A 148 -2.70 -5.65 2.98
CA SER A 148 -1.60 -6.56 2.64
C SER A 148 -0.55 -5.86 1.76
N TYR A 149 -0.99 -5.11 0.76
CA TYR A 149 -0.09 -4.33 -0.10
C TYR A 149 0.62 -3.20 0.66
N ALA A 150 -0.09 -2.50 1.56
CA ALA A 150 0.52 -1.48 2.40
C ALA A 150 1.61 -2.07 3.32
N ARG A 151 1.34 -3.20 3.99
CA ARG A 151 2.32 -3.90 4.83
C ARG A 151 3.55 -4.32 4.03
N LYS A 152 3.34 -4.90 2.85
CA LYS A 152 4.44 -5.30 1.96
C LYS A 152 5.27 -4.09 1.52
N ALA A 153 4.63 -2.99 1.17
CA ALA A 153 5.32 -1.74 0.81
C ALA A 153 6.15 -1.18 1.97
N ILE A 154 5.58 -1.15 3.20
CA ILE A 154 6.32 -0.75 4.42
C ILE A 154 7.55 -1.63 4.63
N GLN A 155 7.39 -2.97 4.52
CA GLN A 155 8.50 -3.91 4.66
C GLN A 155 9.62 -3.63 3.65
N LEU A 156 9.27 -3.42 2.38
CA LEU A 156 10.22 -3.14 1.30
C LEU A 156 10.96 -1.81 1.53
N ILE A 157 10.25 -0.76 1.94
CA ILE A 157 10.84 0.55 2.26
C ILE A 157 11.81 0.44 3.43
N ASN A 158 11.45 -0.29 4.48
CA ASN A 158 12.31 -0.53 5.64
C ASN A 158 13.55 -1.36 5.28
N ALA A 159 13.44 -2.26 4.28
CA ALA A 159 14.56 -2.99 3.69
C ALA A 159 15.41 -2.14 2.72
N GLY A 160 15.11 -0.84 2.57
CA GLY A 160 15.87 0.07 1.72
C GLY A 160 15.42 0.13 0.26
N LYS A 161 14.31 -0.52 -0.11
CA LYS A 161 13.77 -0.44 -1.47
C LYS A 161 13.18 0.94 -1.76
N THR A 162 13.32 1.39 -3.00
CA THR A 162 12.85 2.70 -3.46
C THR A 162 11.93 2.53 -4.68
N PHE A 163 11.19 3.59 -5.04
CA PHE A 163 10.32 3.56 -6.23
C PHE A 163 11.10 3.44 -7.55
N GLU A 164 12.30 4.02 -7.59
CA GLU A 164 13.21 3.92 -8.74
C GLU A 164 14.57 3.45 -8.24
N GLU A 165 15.09 2.41 -8.88
CA GLU A 165 16.38 1.84 -8.51
C GLU A 165 17.50 2.90 -8.56
N GLY A 166 18.31 2.93 -7.51
CA GLY A 166 19.43 3.89 -7.38
C GLY A 166 19.03 5.32 -7.01
N LYS A 167 17.73 5.63 -6.83
CA LYS A 167 17.27 6.93 -6.36
C LYS A 167 16.72 6.84 -4.94
N PRO A 168 17.03 7.81 -4.07
CA PRO A 168 16.44 7.83 -2.72
C PRO A 168 14.93 7.95 -2.80
N LEU A 169 14.24 7.37 -1.82
CA LEU A 169 12.79 7.49 -1.70
C LEU A 169 12.45 8.95 -1.31
N PRO A 170 11.75 9.71 -2.16
CA PRO A 170 11.33 11.06 -1.79
C PRO A 170 10.40 11.00 -0.59
N ASN A 171 10.68 11.81 0.44
CA ASN A 171 9.85 11.89 1.65
C ASN A 171 9.53 10.50 2.26
N LYS A 172 10.55 9.73 2.57
CA LYS A 172 10.41 8.38 3.13
C LYS A 172 9.46 8.35 4.33
N GLU A 173 9.61 9.28 5.26
CA GLU A 173 8.77 9.36 6.45
C GLU A 173 7.30 9.62 6.12
N LEU A 174 7.03 10.52 5.17
CA LEU A 174 5.66 10.79 4.69
C LEU A 174 5.05 9.54 4.03
N THR A 175 5.82 8.82 3.22
CA THR A 175 5.37 7.59 2.55
C THR A 175 5.04 6.50 3.57
N LEU A 176 5.92 6.29 4.56
CA LEU A 176 5.68 5.32 5.63
C LEU A 176 4.48 5.72 6.49
N ALA A 177 4.32 6.99 6.82
CA ALA A 177 3.17 7.49 7.56
C ALA A 177 1.85 7.28 6.78
N SER A 178 1.84 7.56 5.49
CA SER A 178 0.68 7.31 4.62
C SER A 178 0.29 5.83 4.58
N LEU A 179 1.27 4.95 4.39
CA LEU A 179 1.03 3.50 4.36
C LEU A 179 0.55 2.97 5.72
N ASN A 180 1.13 3.43 6.83
CA ASN A 180 0.65 3.09 8.17
C ASN A 180 -0.76 3.62 8.43
N TYR A 181 -1.09 4.82 7.93
CA TYR A 181 -2.46 5.34 8.00
C TYR A 181 -3.45 4.44 7.26
N ILE A 182 -3.09 3.93 6.07
CA ILE A 182 -3.92 2.97 5.32
C ILE A 182 -4.13 1.70 6.13
N VAL A 183 -3.06 1.13 6.70
CA VAL A 183 -3.17 -0.06 7.57
C VAL A 183 -4.12 0.25 8.73
N GLY A 184 -3.92 1.35 9.44
CA GLY A 184 -4.75 1.72 10.57
C GLY A 184 -6.22 1.91 10.23
N ALA A 185 -6.50 2.64 9.14
CA ALA A 185 -7.87 2.96 8.73
C ALA A 185 -8.64 1.75 8.17
N LEU A 186 -7.96 0.82 7.50
CA LEU A 186 -8.60 -0.33 6.87
C LEU A 186 -8.62 -1.60 7.75
N SER A 187 -7.74 -1.71 8.75
CA SER A 187 -7.73 -2.83 9.70
C SER A 187 -8.64 -2.60 10.91
N LEU A 188 -9.19 -1.42 11.08
CA LEU A 188 -9.90 -1.02 12.31
C LEU A 188 -11.02 -1.98 12.74
N GLU A 189 -11.73 -2.58 11.78
CA GLU A 189 -12.81 -3.51 12.07
C GLU A 189 -12.34 -4.96 12.21
N THR A 190 -11.26 -5.33 11.52
CA THR A 190 -10.80 -6.73 11.44
C THR A 190 -9.66 -7.04 12.40
N ASP A 191 -8.79 -6.06 12.65
CA ASP A 191 -7.66 -6.15 13.59
C ASP A 191 -7.41 -4.79 14.24
N PRO A 192 -8.23 -4.40 15.23
CA PRO A 192 -8.09 -3.10 15.89
C PRO A 192 -6.75 -2.94 16.65
N ALA A 193 -6.12 -4.03 17.07
CA ALA A 193 -4.81 -3.97 17.73
C ALA A 193 -3.72 -3.56 16.73
N GLU A 194 -3.71 -4.13 15.54
CA GLU A 194 -2.83 -3.67 14.46
C GLU A 194 -3.16 -2.25 14.03
N ALA A 195 -4.43 -1.91 13.91
CA ALA A 195 -4.86 -0.55 13.59
C ALA A 195 -4.28 0.47 14.60
N ALA A 196 -4.38 0.19 15.90
CA ALA A 196 -3.80 1.04 16.95
C ALA A 196 -2.27 1.18 16.77
N LYS A 197 -1.56 0.08 16.56
CA LYS A 197 -0.10 0.07 16.34
C LYS A 197 0.30 0.91 15.12
N ALA A 198 -0.39 0.76 14.01
CA ALA A 198 -0.12 1.51 12.78
C ALA A 198 -0.40 3.02 12.97
N LEU A 199 -1.52 3.38 13.61
CA LEU A 199 -1.88 4.78 13.86
C LEU A 199 -0.92 5.44 14.87
N VAL A 200 -0.44 4.72 15.88
CA VAL A 200 0.63 5.19 16.78
C VAL A 200 1.91 5.49 15.98
N ALA A 201 2.27 4.63 15.02
CA ALA A 201 3.42 4.88 14.16
C ALA A 201 3.25 6.18 13.34
N VAL A 202 2.04 6.44 12.82
CA VAL A 202 1.71 7.73 12.16
C VAL A 202 1.85 8.90 13.12
N ALA A 203 1.23 8.81 14.29
CA ALA A 203 1.22 9.90 15.29
C ALA A 203 2.63 10.26 15.81
N ARG A 204 3.57 9.29 15.78
CA ARG A 204 4.98 9.46 16.18
C ARG A 204 5.92 9.76 15.02
N SER A 205 5.44 9.74 13.77
CA SER A 205 6.28 9.99 12.59
C SER A 205 6.77 11.43 12.55
N ASP A 206 7.91 11.65 11.86
CA ASP A 206 8.37 13.00 11.55
C ASP A 206 7.80 13.48 10.19
N SER A 207 6.47 13.42 10.07
CA SER A 207 5.73 13.85 8.88
C SER A 207 4.52 14.69 9.26
N ASP A 208 3.97 15.43 8.30
CA ASP A 208 2.75 16.22 8.52
C ASP A 208 1.50 15.34 8.77
N TYR A 209 1.55 14.03 8.50
CA TYR A 209 0.48 13.10 8.86
C TYR A 209 0.20 13.08 10.37
N LYS A 210 1.20 13.34 11.23
CA LYS A 210 1.01 13.48 12.69
C LYS A 210 0.06 14.61 13.10
N LYS A 211 -0.27 15.53 12.17
CA LYS A 211 -1.21 16.63 12.41
C LYS A 211 -2.60 16.37 11.81
N VAL A 212 -2.80 15.21 11.18
CA VAL A 212 -4.08 14.83 10.57
C VAL A 212 -5.07 14.42 11.66
N PRO A 213 -6.19 15.15 11.85
CA PRO A 213 -7.13 14.88 12.93
C PRO A 213 -7.71 13.46 12.93
N GLN A 214 -7.98 12.91 11.74
CA GLN A 214 -8.54 11.58 11.54
C GLN A 214 -7.63 10.47 12.09
N VAL A 215 -6.31 10.66 12.11
CA VAL A 215 -5.36 9.71 12.71
C VAL A 215 -5.73 9.44 14.17
N TYR A 216 -6.01 10.50 14.91
CA TYR A 216 -6.28 10.40 16.35
C TYR A 216 -7.71 9.96 16.65
N ALA A 217 -8.67 10.35 15.83
CA ALA A 217 -10.04 9.85 15.95
C ALA A 217 -10.10 8.32 15.73
N LEU A 218 -9.42 7.83 14.70
CA LEU A 218 -9.29 6.39 14.42
C LEU A 218 -8.47 5.69 15.53
N LEU A 219 -7.44 6.32 16.08
CA LEU A 219 -6.63 5.76 17.15
C LEU A 219 -7.45 5.55 18.43
N SER A 220 -8.32 6.51 18.77
CA SER A 220 -9.23 6.36 19.90
C SER A 220 -10.21 5.18 19.69
N ASP A 221 -10.78 5.05 18.48
CA ASP A 221 -11.66 3.92 18.17
C ASP A 221 -10.91 2.58 18.15
N ALA A 222 -9.66 2.57 17.70
CA ALA A 222 -8.80 1.40 17.74
C ALA A 222 -8.51 0.95 19.19
N TYR A 223 -8.17 1.86 20.09
CA TYR A 223 -8.01 1.55 21.52
C TYR A 223 -9.30 1.02 22.15
N ARG A 224 -10.43 1.63 21.81
CA ARG A 224 -11.74 1.16 22.28
C ARG A 224 -11.98 -0.30 21.89
N ARG A 225 -11.84 -0.62 20.61
CA ARG A 225 -12.12 -1.96 20.07
C ARG A 225 -11.07 -3.00 20.47
N ALA A 226 -9.79 -2.62 20.51
CA ALA A 226 -8.71 -3.54 20.81
C ALA A 226 -8.67 -3.97 22.29
N GLU A 227 -8.97 -3.04 23.19
CA GLU A 227 -8.70 -3.25 24.60
C GLU A 227 -9.90 -2.88 25.49
N TYR A 228 -10.45 -1.65 25.34
CA TYR A 228 -11.43 -1.09 26.28
C TYR A 228 -12.69 -1.92 26.37
N ASP A 229 -13.32 -2.27 25.25
CA ASP A 229 -14.60 -2.98 25.23
C ASP A 229 -14.48 -4.32 25.99
N LYS A 230 -13.42 -5.07 25.79
CA LYS A 230 -13.15 -6.33 26.49
C LYS A 230 -12.85 -6.14 27.98
N LEU A 231 -11.97 -5.18 28.32
CA LEU A 231 -11.61 -4.91 29.70
C LEU A 231 -12.81 -4.42 30.52
N ARG A 232 -13.66 -3.60 29.89
CA ARG A 232 -14.88 -3.11 30.54
C ARG A 232 -15.89 -4.23 30.78
N GLU A 233 -16.08 -5.12 29.80
CA GLU A 233 -16.93 -6.31 29.97
C GLU A 233 -16.42 -7.18 31.12
N GLU A 234 -15.12 -7.44 31.16
CA GLU A 234 -14.50 -8.21 32.24
C GLU A 234 -14.67 -7.54 33.61
N LEU A 235 -14.51 -6.21 33.70
CA LEU A 235 -14.71 -5.44 34.91
C LEU A 235 -16.15 -5.54 35.43
N VAL A 236 -17.14 -5.41 34.54
CA VAL A 236 -18.56 -5.52 34.91
C VAL A 236 -18.86 -6.92 35.41
N ASN A 237 -18.35 -7.97 34.76
CA ASN A 237 -18.62 -9.34 35.13
C ASN A 237 -17.96 -9.78 36.43
N LYS A 238 -16.76 -9.31 36.73
CA LYS A 238 -15.97 -9.74 37.89
C LYS A 238 -16.12 -8.82 39.12
N CYS A 239 -16.45 -7.54 38.89
CA CYS A 239 -16.36 -6.49 39.90
C CYS A 239 -17.70 -5.77 40.10
N GLY A 240 -18.80 -6.48 39.98
CA GLY A 240 -20.16 -5.92 40.03
C GLY A 240 -20.61 -5.54 41.46
N THR A 241 -20.01 -6.09 42.52
CA THR A 241 -20.38 -5.75 43.93
C THR A 241 -19.32 -4.89 44.59
N ALA A 242 -19.71 -4.14 45.61
CA ALA A 242 -18.77 -3.30 46.38
C ALA A 242 -17.62 -4.11 46.98
N GLU A 243 -17.91 -5.32 47.51
CA GLU A 243 -16.89 -6.22 48.08
C GLU A 243 -15.87 -6.70 46.99
N GLN A 244 -16.35 -7.06 45.82
CA GLN A 244 -15.49 -7.42 44.70
C GLN A 244 -14.58 -6.29 44.25
N GLN A 245 -15.07 -5.07 44.25
CA GLN A 245 -14.32 -3.87 43.82
C GLN A 245 -13.11 -3.59 44.72
N GLU A 246 -13.14 -4.01 45.97
CA GLU A 246 -12.02 -3.86 46.89
C GLU A 246 -10.92 -4.91 46.72
N THR A 247 -11.15 -5.98 45.93
CA THR A 247 -10.16 -7.00 45.68
C THR A 247 -8.97 -6.49 44.87
N PRO A 248 -7.75 -7.01 45.06
CA PRO A 248 -6.58 -6.65 44.28
C PRO A 248 -6.78 -6.87 42.76
N GLU A 249 -7.53 -7.92 42.37
CA GLU A 249 -7.84 -8.21 40.98
C GLU A 249 -8.69 -7.07 40.37
N CYS A 250 -9.77 -6.68 41.01
CA CYS A 250 -10.65 -5.63 40.52
C CYS A 250 -9.98 -4.26 40.53
N LYS A 251 -9.14 -3.95 41.52
CA LYS A 251 -8.32 -2.72 41.48
C LYS A 251 -7.35 -2.71 40.28
N THR A 252 -6.73 -3.82 40.00
CA THR A 252 -5.85 -3.98 38.80
C THR A 252 -6.62 -3.83 37.50
N LEU A 253 -7.79 -4.45 37.42
CA LEU A 253 -8.63 -4.36 36.23
C LEU A 253 -9.16 -2.93 36.00
N THR A 254 -9.59 -2.27 37.06
CA THR A 254 -9.99 -0.85 37.04
C THR A 254 -8.84 0.05 36.58
N ALA A 255 -7.62 -0.19 37.05
CA ALA A 255 -6.45 0.56 36.62
C ALA A 255 -6.19 0.38 35.09
N LYS A 256 -6.32 -0.84 34.56
CA LYS A 256 -6.20 -1.11 33.09
C LYS A 256 -7.29 -0.39 32.28
N VAL A 257 -8.55 -0.46 32.72
CA VAL A 257 -9.67 0.26 32.06
C VAL A 257 -9.38 1.77 32.05
N ASN A 258 -8.93 2.30 33.17
CA ASN A 258 -8.59 3.72 33.30
C ASN A 258 -7.45 4.14 32.39
N ASP A 259 -6.40 3.33 32.25
CA ASP A 259 -5.26 3.59 31.37
C ASP A 259 -5.70 3.67 29.91
N VAL A 260 -6.46 2.68 29.44
CA VAL A 260 -6.99 2.70 28.07
C VAL A 260 -7.91 3.90 27.84
N THR A 261 -8.76 4.23 28.85
CA THR A 261 -9.64 5.40 28.79
C THR A 261 -8.84 6.70 28.67
N ASP A 262 -7.77 6.86 29.45
CA ASP A 262 -6.89 8.04 29.39
C ASP A 262 -6.19 8.14 28.02
N ARG A 263 -5.78 7.03 27.39
CA ARG A 263 -5.26 6.99 26.00
C ARG A 263 -6.32 7.37 24.97
N MET A 264 -7.57 6.92 25.12
CA MET A 264 -8.69 7.31 24.26
C MET A 264 -9.00 8.80 24.37
N ILE A 265 -8.98 9.36 25.58
CA ILE A 265 -9.17 10.80 25.85
C ILE A 265 -8.06 11.61 25.16
N ASP A 266 -6.79 11.23 25.35
CA ASP A 266 -5.65 11.91 24.73
C ASP A 266 -5.79 11.92 23.19
N ALA A 267 -6.12 10.77 22.60
CA ALA A 267 -6.31 10.67 21.14
C ALA A 267 -7.46 11.57 20.66
N LEU A 268 -8.66 11.51 21.28
CA LEU A 268 -9.77 12.38 20.85
C LEU A 268 -9.47 13.87 21.08
N ALA A 269 -8.78 14.23 22.16
CA ALA A 269 -8.39 15.62 22.42
C ALA A 269 -7.46 16.14 21.30
N ARG A 270 -6.50 15.33 20.84
CA ARG A 270 -5.64 15.66 19.69
C ARG A 270 -6.45 15.77 18.40
N ALA A 271 -7.41 14.88 18.17
CA ALA A 271 -8.30 14.97 17.00
C ALA A 271 -9.03 16.32 16.97
N VAL A 272 -9.60 16.73 18.09
CA VAL A 272 -10.30 18.03 18.24
C VAL A 272 -9.33 19.21 18.07
N ALA A 273 -8.16 19.16 18.74
CA ALA A 273 -7.16 20.22 18.67
C ALA A 273 -6.63 20.44 17.26
N TYR A 274 -6.27 19.37 16.53
CA TYR A 274 -5.81 19.47 15.15
C TYR A 274 -6.93 19.86 14.17
N ALA A 275 -8.18 19.44 14.43
CA ALA A 275 -9.31 19.86 13.59
C ALA A 275 -9.56 21.36 13.66
N ALA A 276 -9.32 22.00 14.82
CA ALA A 276 -9.48 23.44 14.97
C ALA A 276 -8.57 24.25 14.04
N THR A 277 -7.39 23.73 13.71
CA THR A 277 -6.40 24.38 12.83
C THR A 277 -6.38 23.80 11.41
N SER A 278 -7.14 22.73 11.15
CA SER A 278 -7.17 22.05 9.85
C SER A 278 -7.86 22.91 8.77
N THR A 279 -7.36 22.82 7.54
CA THR A 279 -8.04 23.34 6.35
C THR A 279 -9.03 22.36 5.74
N ASP A 280 -9.02 21.08 6.19
CA ASP A 280 -9.92 20.04 5.73
C ASP A 280 -11.34 20.25 6.26
N ALA A 281 -12.29 20.48 5.36
CA ALA A 281 -13.70 20.68 5.69
C ALA A 281 -14.32 19.44 6.37
N SER A 282 -13.89 18.23 6.00
CA SER A 282 -14.41 16.99 6.59
C SER A 282 -13.98 16.84 8.05
N ALA A 283 -12.74 17.22 8.37
CA ALA A 283 -12.24 17.25 9.73
C ALA A 283 -13.01 18.25 10.60
N LYS A 284 -13.29 19.44 10.08
CA LYS A 284 -14.09 20.46 10.77
C LYS A 284 -15.52 19.97 11.05
N THR A 285 -16.16 19.34 10.07
CA THR A 285 -17.50 18.77 10.24
C THR A 285 -17.53 17.67 11.29
N SER A 286 -16.50 16.82 11.33
CA SER A 286 -16.38 15.71 12.27
C SER A 286 -15.99 16.15 13.68
N SER A 287 -15.35 17.32 13.81
CA SER A 287 -14.81 17.83 15.09
C SER A 287 -15.86 17.93 16.19
N ALA A 288 -17.09 18.35 15.85
CA ALA A 288 -18.19 18.45 16.82
C ALA A 288 -18.53 17.07 17.43
N LYS A 289 -18.61 16.03 16.60
CA LYS A 289 -18.84 14.65 17.06
C LYS A 289 -17.70 14.12 17.91
N TRP A 290 -16.47 14.43 17.52
CA TRP A 290 -15.28 14.03 18.31
C TRP A 290 -15.27 14.74 19.66
N LYS A 291 -15.61 16.04 19.71
CA LYS A 291 -15.70 16.80 20.96
C LYS A 291 -16.80 16.24 21.87
N GLU A 292 -17.96 15.90 21.32
CA GLU A 292 -19.05 15.26 22.07
C GLU A 292 -18.59 13.92 22.68
N SER A 293 -17.99 13.04 21.86
CA SER A 293 -17.47 11.75 22.33
C SER A 293 -16.41 11.94 23.41
N LEU A 294 -15.48 12.89 23.21
CA LEU A 294 -14.46 13.24 24.19
C LEU A 294 -15.07 13.72 25.50
N THR A 295 -16.05 14.62 25.45
CA THR A 295 -16.73 15.15 26.64
C THR A 295 -17.37 14.01 27.44
N ASN A 296 -18.06 13.09 26.77
CA ASN A 296 -18.70 11.96 27.44
C ASN A 296 -17.69 11.03 28.14
N ILE A 297 -16.60 10.69 27.45
CA ILE A 297 -15.56 9.83 28.03
C ILE A 297 -14.81 10.55 29.15
N TYR A 298 -14.52 11.84 28.98
CA TYR A 298 -13.83 12.65 29.99
C TYR A 298 -14.64 12.78 31.27
N LYS A 299 -15.97 13.10 31.14
CA LYS A 299 -16.90 13.11 32.29
C LYS A 299 -16.93 11.77 33.01
N PHE A 300 -17.06 10.69 32.28
CA PHE A 300 -17.05 9.34 32.86
C PHE A 300 -15.75 9.08 33.64
N ARG A 301 -14.62 9.49 33.12
CA ARG A 301 -13.29 9.24 33.69
C ARG A 301 -12.92 10.17 34.85
N LYS A 302 -13.31 11.45 34.78
CA LYS A 302 -12.91 12.51 35.70
C LYS A 302 -14.04 12.98 36.65
N GLY A 303 -15.28 12.59 36.39
CA GLY A 303 -16.46 12.97 37.16
C GLY A 303 -17.12 14.29 36.72
N SER A 304 -16.40 15.15 35.98
CA SER A 304 -16.92 16.42 35.45
C SER A 304 -16.26 16.79 34.12
N GLU A 305 -16.72 17.89 33.49
CA GLU A 305 -16.06 18.49 32.31
C GLU A 305 -14.93 19.48 32.69
N ASP A 306 -14.76 19.73 33.96
CA ASP A 306 -13.82 20.76 34.42
C ASP A 306 -12.40 20.47 33.94
N GLY A 307 -11.78 21.49 33.31
CA GLY A 307 -10.44 21.38 32.76
C GLY A 307 -10.35 20.75 31.36
N LEU A 308 -11.45 20.26 30.74
CA LEU A 308 -11.43 19.64 29.43
C LEU A 308 -10.89 20.59 28.32
N ASP A 309 -11.36 21.84 28.27
CA ASP A 309 -10.90 22.79 27.26
C ASP A 309 -9.40 23.13 27.41
N ALA A 310 -8.92 23.26 28.67
CA ALA A 310 -7.50 23.45 28.94
C ALA A 310 -6.68 22.20 28.53
N TYR A 311 -7.23 21.01 28.76
CA TYR A 311 -6.61 19.76 28.32
C TYR A 311 -6.48 19.70 26.78
N ILE A 312 -7.54 20.01 26.04
CA ILE A 312 -7.53 20.08 24.58
C ILE A 312 -6.48 21.07 24.07
N ALA A 313 -6.44 22.27 24.67
CA ALA A 313 -5.49 23.31 24.27
C ALA A 313 -4.02 22.90 24.48
N GLY A 314 -3.74 22.10 25.49
CA GLY A 314 -2.37 21.71 25.88
C GLY A 314 -1.91 20.34 25.34
N VAL A 315 -2.82 19.50 24.78
CA VAL A 315 -2.53 18.09 24.50
C VAL A 315 -1.47 17.90 23.42
N THR A 316 -1.46 18.74 22.38
CA THR A 316 -0.53 18.61 21.25
C THR A 316 0.92 18.98 21.60
N ALA A 317 1.14 19.69 22.70
CA ALA A 317 2.48 19.99 23.22
C ALA A 317 3.10 18.82 24.03
N LYS A 318 2.30 17.82 24.36
CA LYS A 318 2.75 16.64 25.11
C LYS A 318 3.05 15.48 24.15
N PRO A 319 3.98 14.57 24.51
CA PRO A 319 4.16 13.33 23.75
C PRO A 319 2.87 12.49 23.78
N LEU A 320 2.70 11.63 22.76
CA LEU A 320 1.63 10.64 22.77
C LEU A 320 1.87 9.64 23.92
N PRO A 321 0.86 9.30 24.73
CA PRO A 321 0.99 8.28 25.77
C PRO A 321 1.52 6.94 25.23
N GLN A 322 2.17 6.17 26.11
CA GLN A 322 2.70 4.83 25.76
C GLN A 322 1.59 3.78 25.79
#